data_d0fc8ac24a82498b35ceff868062dbb6
#
_entry.id   d0fc8ac24a82498b35ceff868062dbb6
#
_cell.length_a   1.000
_cell.length_b   1.000
_cell.length_c   1.000
_cell.angle_alpha   90.00
_cell.angle_beta   90.00
_cell.angle_gamma   90.00
#
_symmetry.space_group_name_H-M   'P 1'
#
loop_
_entity.id
_entity.type
_entity.pdbx_description
1 polymer ?
#
loop_
_entity_poly.entity_id
_entity_poly.type
_entity_poly.pdbx_seq_one_letter_code
_entity_poly.pdbx_strand_id
1 'polypeptide(L)'
;LLLLRLYKLDELKTYSPAQFAAAIDAVWDNVLALERPEPVKLSTQPAAPAKKNSLLDRILPGIRSEPSHLKVAFVNERTPETSTWTSQHEFGRTQLDQVFAGKVETVAYHGAEPGKNADELVEKAIQDGADMVFTTSPKLVGASLRAALRHPDVRILNCSVDMPYASIRTYYSRVYEAKFITGAIAAAVAREDRVGYVADTPTFGVPANINAFALGARMVNPRVKVSLQWSCLPGDPIQAFQKQGITVISGRDTPTPFRPAREFGTFRISPGGTLMDLASPFWHWGQFYENVVRTVLDGGWTRDKSG
;
A
#
# COMPACT_ATOMS: atom_id res chain seq x y z
N LEU A 1 10.71 -9.23 -11.96
CA LEU A 1 9.80 -10.32 -12.43
C LEU A 1 8.42 -9.79 -12.85
N LEU A 2 7.92 -8.72 -12.24
CA LEU A 2 6.64 -8.10 -12.63
C LEU A 2 6.74 -7.43 -14.01
N LEU A 3 7.86 -6.82 -14.31
CA LEU A 3 8.14 -6.18 -15.60
C LEU A 3 8.17 -7.17 -16.76
N LEU A 4 8.46 -8.45 -16.51
CA LEU A 4 8.48 -9.51 -17.53
C LEU A 4 7.10 -9.84 -18.14
N ARG A 5 6.01 -9.33 -17.59
CA ARG A 5 4.65 -9.52 -18.12
C ARG A 5 4.12 -8.34 -18.95
N LEU A 6 4.94 -7.33 -19.20
CA LEU A 6 4.56 -6.15 -19.99
C LEU A 6 4.55 -6.38 -21.51
N TYR A 7 5.21 -7.43 -21.97
CA TYR A 7 5.32 -7.78 -23.38
C TYR A 7 4.52 -9.04 -23.69
N LYS A 8 4.26 -9.30 -24.97
CA LYS A 8 3.73 -10.60 -25.37
C LYS A 8 4.65 -11.68 -24.82
N LEU A 9 4.12 -12.66 -24.14
CA LEU A 9 4.88 -13.70 -23.42
C LEU A 9 5.94 -14.40 -24.30
N ASP A 10 5.68 -14.49 -25.60
CA ASP A 10 6.59 -15.12 -26.57
C ASP A 10 7.78 -14.22 -26.96
N GLU A 11 7.61 -12.92 -26.93
CA GLU A 11 8.70 -11.96 -27.19
C GLU A 11 9.63 -11.83 -25.98
N LEU A 12 9.10 -11.96 -24.75
CA LEU A 12 9.88 -11.88 -23.51
C LEU A 12 10.89 -13.00 -23.32
N LYS A 13 10.65 -14.16 -23.90
CA LYS A 13 11.60 -15.29 -23.84
C LYS A 13 12.89 -14.99 -24.59
N THR A 14 12.90 -13.99 -25.46
CA THR A 14 14.04 -13.60 -26.29
C THR A 14 14.82 -12.40 -25.75
N TYR A 15 14.29 -11.68 -24.76
CA TYR A 15 14.95 -10.51 -24.17
C TYR A 15 15.91 -10.90 -23.06
N SER A 16 17.17 -10.49 -23.19
CA SER A 16 18.09 -10.51 -22.05
C SER A 16 17.70 -9.43 -21.01
N PRO A 17 18.12 -9.56 -19.74
CA PRO A 17 17.90 -8.51 -18.73
C PRO A 17 18.36 -7.12 -19.16
N ALA A 18 19.48 -7.04 -19.92
CA ALA A 18 20.01 -5.79 -20.43
C ALA A 18 19.13 -5.18 -21.53
N GLN A 19 18.63 -5.99 -22.46
CA GLN A 19 17.69 -5.54 -23.51
C GLN A 19 16.38 -5.06 -22.89
N PHE A 20 15.94 -5.72 -21.84
CA PHE A 20 14.74 -5.34 -21.13
C PHE A 20 14.91 -4.01 -20.40
N ALA A 21 16.04 -3.81 -19.71
CA ALA A 21 16.37 -2.54 -19.08
C ALA A 21 16.42 -1.41 -20.11
N ALA A 22 17.09 -1.65 -21.27
CA ALA A 22 17.18 -0.68 -22.35
C ALA A 22 15.80 -0.31 -22.95
N ALA A 23 14.87 -1.27 -23.05
CA ALA A 23 13.52 -1.01 -23.52
C ALA A 23 12.73 -0.13 -22.53
N ILE A 24 12.90 -0.35 -21.22
CA ILE A 24 12.30 0.51 -20.19
C ILE A 24 12.90 1.90 -20.22
N ASP A 25 14.21 2.01 -20.34
CA ASP A 25 14.92 3.28 -20.45
C ASP A 25 14.42 4.09 -21.64
N ALA A 26 14.27 3.46 -22.80
CA ALA A 26 13.75 4.09 -24.01
C ALA A 26 12.30 4.60 -23.81
N VAL A 27 11.46 3.85 -23.10
CA VAL A 27 10.09 4.30 -22.75
C VAL A 27 10.13 5.47 -21.80
N TRP A 28 10.99 5.42 -20.78
CA TRP A 28 11.14 6.51 -19.82
C TRP A 28 11.53 7.82 -20.52
N ASP A 29 12.54 7.75 -21.36
CA ASP A 29 13.08 8.93 -22.05
C ASP A 29 12.15 9.46 -23.15
N ASN A 30 11.50 8.59 -23.91
CA ASN A 30 10.73 8.99 -25.09
C ASN A 30 9.24 9.19 -24.84
N VAL A 31 8.66 8.50 -23.85
CA VAL A 31 7.21 8.53 -23.57
C VAL A 31 6.89 9.41 -22.38
N LEU A 32 7.65 9.28 -21.30
CA LEU A 32 7.39 10.04 -20.09
C LEU A 32 8.06 11.40 -20.12
N ALA A 33 9.21 11.55 -20.80
CA ALA A 33 10.02 12.78 -20.89
C ALA A 33 10.22 13.43 -19.49
N LEU A 34 10.31 12.61 -18.46
CA LEU A 34 10.48 13.04 -17.08
C LEU A 34 11.97 13.03 -16.71
N GLU A 35 12.37 13.99 -15.90
CA GLU A 35 13.68 13.97 -15.28
C GLU A 35 13.85 12.64 -14.50
N ARG A 36 14.94 11.93 -14.76
CA ARG A 36 15.19 10.66 -14.07
C ARG A 36 15.45 10.94 -12.60
N PRO A 37 14.73 10.27 -11.69
CA PRO A 37 15.08 10.36 -10.28
C PRO A 37 16.47 9.78 -10.08
N GLU A 38 17.23 10.37 -9.17
CA GLU A 38 18.52 9.81 -8.74
C GLU A 38 18.33 8.34 -8.34
N PRO A 39 19.25 7.45 -8.74
CA PRO A 39 19.16 6.04 -8.38
C PRO A 39 19.12 5.91 -6.86
N VAL A 40 18.01 5.42 -6.31
CA VAL A 40 17.94 5.11 -4.89
C VAL A 40 18.91 3.97 -4.63
N LYS A 41 20.01 4.26 -3.95
CA LYS A 41 20.91 3.22 -3.45
C LYS A 41 20.15 2.46 -2.37
N LEU A 42 19.58 1.34 -2.76
CA LEU A 42 18.99 0.39 -1.80
C LEU A 42 20.14 -0.14 -0.94
N SER A 43 20.32 0.47 0.22
CA SER A 43 21.25 -0.06 1.22
C SER A 43 20.59 -1.31 1.81
N THR A 44 21.17 -2.47 1.55
CA THR A 44 20.85 -3.71 2.25
C THR A 44 21.53 -3.78 3.61
N GLN A 45 22.33 -2.79 3.96
CA GLN A 45 22.93 -2.69 5.29
C GLN A 45 21.88 -2.12 6.26
N PRO A 46 21.81 -2.65 7.50
CA PRO A 46 21.04 -2.02 8.56
C PRO A 46 21.42 -0.54 8.63
N ALA A 47 20.45 0.34 8.74
CA ALA A 47 20.72 1.76 8.91
C ALA A 47 21.72 1.93 10.03
N ALA A 48 22.84 2.61 9.75
CA ALA A 48 23.80 2.93 10.79
C ALA A 48 23.06 3.60 11.94
N PRO A 49 23.33 3.24 13.20
CA PRO A 49 22.64 3.83 14.35
C PRO A 49 22.73 5.35 14.22
N ALA A 50 21.59 6.00 14.33
CA ALA A 50 21.49 7.45 14.20
C ALA A 50 22.56 8.10 15.10
N LYS A 51 23.46 8.90 14.53
CA LYS A 51 24.51 9.56 15.31
C LYS A 51 23.81 10.37 16.40
N LYS A 52 24.08 10.03 17.64
CA LYS A 52 23.65 10.80 18.82
C LYS A 52 24.30 12.18 18.75
N ASN A 53 23.58 13.15 18.19
CA ASN A 53 24.10 14.48 17.91
C ASN A 53 23.59 15.56 18.87
N SER A 54 23.10 15.19 20.05
CA SER A 54 22.76 16.18 21.08
C SER A 54 23.86 16.26 22.13
N LEU A 55 24.32 17.49 22.44
CA LEU A 55 25.19 17.75 23.58
C LEU A 55 24.58 17.25 24.90
N LEU A 56 23.24 17.27 25.01
CA LEU A 56 22.49 16.73 26.14
C LEU A 56 22.60 15.19 26.24
N ASP A 57 22.66 14.48 25.12
CA ASP A 57 22.87 13.02 25.10
C ASP A 57 24.28 12.62 25.56
N ARG A 58 25.23 13.56 25.49
CA ARG A 58 26.62 13.38 26.01
C ARG A 58 26.73 13.64 27.50
N ILE A 59 25.89 14.52 28.05
CA ILE A 59 25.99 14.99 29.45
C ILE A 59 25.15 14.13 30.38
N LEU A 60 24.07 13.53 29.90
CA LEU A 60 23.13 12.71 30.69
C LEU A 60 22.82 11.38 29.95
N PRO A 61 23.78 10.45 29.87
CA PRO A 61 23.50 9.12 29.33
C PRO A 61 22.59 8.40 30.33
N GLY A 62 21.31 8.18 29.97
CA GLY A 62 20.41 7.36 30.79
C GLY A 62 19.01 7.93 31.07
N ILE A 63 18.66 9.14 30.61
CA ILE A 63 17.31 9.71 30.84
C ILE A 63 16.28 9.30 29.79
N ARG A 64 16.69 8.78 28.63
CA ARG A 64 15.79 8.09 27.71
C ARG A 64 15.83 6.61 28.02
N SER A 65 14.89 6.12 28.79
CA SER A 65 14.71 4.67 28.94
C SER A 65 14.25 4.12 27.58
N GLU A 66 15.18 3.48 26.86
CA GLU A 66 14.83 2.68 25.72
C GLU A 66 13.86 1.60 26.19
N PRO A 67 12.68 1.45 25.56
CA PRO A 67 11.76 0.41 25.98
C PRO A 67 12.43 -0.95 25.78
N SER A 68 12.56 -1.71 26.85
CA SER A 68 13.12 -3.07 26.80
C SER A 68 12.16 -4.05 26.09
N HIS A 69 10.89 -3.71 26.07
CA HIS A 69 9.80 -4.46 25.46
C HIS A 69 8.79 -3.49 24.86
N LEU A 70 8.21 -3.83 23.72
CA LEU A 70 7.23 -3.02 23.02
C LEU A 70 6.02 -3.87 22.62
N LYS A 71 4.82 -3.45 23.00
CA LYS A 71 3.58 -4.04 22.54
C LYS A 71 3.01 -3.22 21.37
N VAL A 72 2.85 -3.87 20.22
CA VAL A 72 2.42 -3.24 18.96
C VAL A 72 1.09 -3.81 18.53
N ALA A 73 0.06 -2.98 18.45
CA ALA A 73 -1.27 -3.36 18.01
C ALA A 73 -1.53 -2.95 16.56
N PHE A 74 -2.27 -3.80 15.85
CA PHE A 74 -2.75 -3.56 14.50
C PHE A 74 -4.26 -3.56 14.49
N VAL A 75 -4.88 -2.49 14.01
CA VAL A 75 -6.33 -2.36 13.90
C VAL A 75 -6.72 -2.34 12.43
N ASN A 76 -7.45 -3.36 12.00
CA ASN A 76 -7.78 -3.65 10.61
C ASN A 76 -9.29 -3.55 10.36
N GLU A 77 -9.71 -3.01 9.20
CA GLU A 77 -11.12 -3.00 8.79
C GLU A 77 -11.68 -4.40 8.50
N ARG A 78 -10.82 -5.31 8.06
CA ARG A 78 -11.21 -6.67 7.61
C ARG A 78 -10.31 -7.71 8.27
N THR A 79 -10.66 -8.96 8.04
CA THR A 79 -9.79 -10.09 8.40
C THR A 79 -8.84 -10.43 7.25
N PRO A 80 -7.73 -11.14 7.50
CA PRO A 80 -6.79 -11.57 6.45
C PRO A 80 -7.45 -12.44 5.38
N GLU A 81 -8.47 -13.21 5.75
CA GLU A 81 -9.18 -14.12 4.84
C GLU A 81 -10.12 -13.36 3.90
N THR A 82 -10.58 -12.19 4.31
CA THR A 82 -11.57 -11.39 3.55
C THR A 82 -10.98 -10.21 2.81
N SER A 83 -9.69 -9.93 2.98
CA SER A 83 -9.02 -8.80 2.34
C SER A 83 -7.54 -9.09 2.09
N THR A 84 -7.11 -8.97 0.83
CA THR A 84 -5.70 -9.06 0.46
C THR A 84 -4.89 -7.90 1.08
N TRP A 85 -5.49 -6.74 1.24
CA TRP A 85 -4.89 -5.61 1.94
C TRP A 85 -4.57 -5.95 3.40
N THR A 86 -5.56 -6.47 4.13
CA THR A 86 -5.36 -6.91 5.53
C THR A 86 -4.35 -8.05 5.63
N SER A 87 -4.43 -9.04 4.71
CA SER A 87 -3.48 -10.15 4.66
C SER A 87 -2.02 -9.68 4.51
N GLN A 88 -1.78 -8.66 3.69
CA GLN A 88 -0.44 -8.08 3.52
C GLN A 88 0.05 -7.33 4.76
N HIS A 89 -0.83 -6.62 5.47
CA HIS A 89 -0.50 -6.01 6.77
C HIS A 89 -0.22 -7.06 7.84
N GLU A 90 -1.01 -8.14 7.90
CA GLU A 90 -0.78 -9.26 8.80
C GLU A 90 0.54 -9.99 8.52
N PHE A 91 0.90 -10.15 7.25
CA PHE A 91 2.22 -10.68 6.89
C PHE A 91 3.33 -9.79 7.46
N GLY A 92 3.17 -8.47 7.35
CA GLY A 92 4.12 -7.52 7.94
C GLY A 92 4.14 -7.56 9.47
N ARG A 93 2.98 -7.74 10.12
CA ARG A 93 2.88 -7.89 11.58
C ARG A 93 3.62 -9.14 12.07
N THR A 94 3.35 -10.29 11.45
CA THR A 94 4.01 -11.55 11.84
C THR A 94 5.53 -11.52 11.62
N GLN A 95 6.01 -10.73 10.66
CA GLN A 95 7.44 -10.49 10.48
C GLN A 95 8.05 -9.79 11.70
N LEU A 96 7.33 -8.84 12.35
CA LEU A 96 7.83 -8.19 13.56
C LEU A 96 8.05 -9.18 14.70
N ASP A 97 7.11 -10.11 14.91
CA ASP A 97 7.24 -11.15 15.94
C ASP A 97 8.49 -12.02 15.72
N GLN A 98 8.84 -12.27 14.45
CA GLN A 98 10.03 -13.05 14.09
C GLN A 98 11.33 -12.25 14.27
N VAL A 99 11.36 -11.03 13.75
CA VAL A 99 12.58 -10.19 13.73
C VAL A 99 12.93 -9.69 15.12
N PHE A 100 11.95 -9.38 15.96
CA PHE A 100 12.12 -8.82 17.29
C PHE A 100 11.71 -9.79 18.40
N ALA A 101 11.86 -11.09 18.19
CA ALA A 101 11.48 -12.10 19.15
C ALA A 101 12.01 -11.77 20.57
N GLY A 102 11.11 -11.78 21.56
CA GLY A 102 11.40 -11.44 22.96
C GLY A 102 11.51 -9.95 23.27
N LYS A 103 11.45 -9.06 22.27
CA LYS A 103 11.47 -7.60 22.48
C LYS A 103 10.15 -6.94 22.04
N VAL A 104 9.45 -7.56 21.09
CA VAL A 104 8.18 -7.03 20.55
C VAL A 104 7.13 -8.12 20.65
N GLU A 105 5.97 -7.75 21.16
CA GLU A 105 4.74 -8.53 21.13
C GLU A 105 3.78 -7.85 20.18
N THR A 106 3.20 -8.57 19.23
CA THR A 106 2.19 -7.99 18.33
C THR A 106 0.82 -8.58 18.56
N VAL A 107 -0.21 -7.75 18.40
CA VAL A 107 -1.62 -8.15 18.48
C VAL A 107 -2.41 -7.52 17.35
N ALA A 108 -3.41 -8.22 16.82
CA ALA A 108 -4.28 -7.72 15.77
C ALA A 108 -5.75 -7.68 16.20
N TYR A 109 -6.42 -6.60 15.84
CA TYR A 109 -7.86 -6.39 16.01
C TYR A 109 -8.49 -6.22 14.64
N HIS A 110 -9.51 -7.00 14.32
CA HIS A 110 -10.14 -7.03 13.01
C HIS A 110 -11.59 -6.54 13.07
N GLY A 111 -12.11 -6.12 11.92
CA GLY A 111 -13.51 -5.68 11.80
C GLY A 111 -13.77 -4.28 12.32
N ALA A 112 -12.77 -3.38 12.26
CA ALA A 112 -12.96 -1.99 12.65
C ALA A 112 -13.80 -1.25 11.59
N GLU A 113 -15.02 -0.87 11.96
CA GLU A 113 -15.93 -0.12 11.10
C GLU A 113 -15.99 1.34 11.53
N PRO A 114 -15.60 2.29 10.64
CA PRO A 114 -15.70 3.72 10.91
C PRO A 114 -17.13 4.14 11.27
N GLY A 115 -17.27 4.94 12.32
CA GLY A 115 -18.58 5.40 12.80
C GLY A 115 -19.41 4.35 13.57
N LYS A 116 -18.87 3.15 13.81
CA LYS A 116 -19.48 2.12 14.63
C LYS A 116 -18.55 1.74 15.78
N ASN A 117 -17.62 0.80 15.57
CA ASN A 117 -16.76 0.23 16.60
C ASN A 117 -15.27 0.56 16.46
N ALA A 118 -14.88 1.35 15.44
CA ALA A 118 -13.46 1.64 15.19
C ALA A 118 -12.79 2.34 16.38
N ASP A 119 -13.50 3.28 17.03
CA ASP A 119 -12.99 3.95 18.23
C ASP A 119 -12.80 2.97 19.38
N GLU A 120 -13.76 2.07 19.59
CA GLU A 120 -13.73 1.06 20.66
C GLU A 120 -12.57 0.08 20.46
N LEU A 121 -12.30 -0.34 19.22
CA LEU A 121 -11.21 -1.26 18.94
C LEU A 121 -9.82 -0.61 19.09
N VAL A 122 -9.67 0.65 18.69
CA VAL A 122 -8.42 1.40 18.95
C VAL A 122 -8.22 1.61 20.44
N GLU A 123 -9.28 1.99 21.17
CA GLU A 123 -9.25 2.16 22.61
C GLU A 123 -8.92 0.85 23.33
N LYS A 124 -9.55 -0.26 22.91
CA LYS A 124 -9.25 -1.60 23.43
C LYS A 124 -7.78 -1.97 23.25
N ALA A 125 -7.22 -1.72 22.08
CA ALA A 125 -5.80 -1.99 21.81
C ALA A 125 -4.89 -1.26 22.81
N ILE A 126 -5.22 -0.01 23.14
CA ILE A 126 -4.48 0.81 24.10
C ILE A 126 -4.68 0.28 25.53
N GLN A 127 -5.93 -0.04 25.92
CA GLN A 127 -6.23 -0.59 27.24
C GLN A 127 -5.59 -1.97 27.47
N ASP A 128 -5.44 -2.76 26.40
CA ASP A 128 -4.72 -4.04 26.45
C ASP A 128 -3.18 -3.83 26.53
N GLY A 129 -2.72 -2.59 26.63
CA GLY A 129 -1.33 -2.22 26.91
C GLY A 129 -0.46 -1.97 25.68
N ALA A 130 -1.05 -1.61 24.53
CA ALA A 130 -0.26 -1.27 23.35
C ALA A 130 0.51 0.05 23.54
N ASP A 131 1.81 0.02 23.35
CA ASP A 131 2.71 1.19 23.28
C ASP A 131 2.66 1.88 21.91
N MET A 132 2.26 1.12 20.90
CA MET A 132 2.15 1.56 19.52
C MET A 132 0.94 0.93 18.84
N VAL A 133 0.21 1.73 18.06
CA VAL A 133 -0.96 1.26 17.31
C VAL A 133 -0.82 1.64 15.84
N PHE A 134 -0.87 0.65 14.96
CA PHE A 134 -1.04 0.82 13.52
C PHE A 134 -2.50 0.62 13.14
N THR A 135 -3.14 1.65 12.60
CA THR A 135 -4.45 1.53 11.97
C THR A 135 -4.24 1.43 10.45
N THR A 136 -4.68 0.33 9.86
CA THR A 136 -4.24 -0.07 8.51
C THR A 136 -5.12 0.44 7.37
N SER A 137 -5.98 1.42 7.62
CA SER A 137 -6.87 1.98 6.61
C SER A 137 -7.04 3.49 6.76
N PRO A 138 -7.11 4.23 5.63
CA PRO A 138 -7.43 5.67 5.65
C PRO A 138 -8.73 6.01 6.36
N LYS A 139 -9.71 5.11 6.34
CA LYS A 139 -11.02 5.34 6.97
C LYS A 139 -10.94 5.34 8.50
N LEU A 140 -9.87 4.79 9.08
CA LEU A 140 -9.64 4.76 10.51
C LEU A 140 -8.92 6.01 11.04
N VAL A 141 -8.59 6.99 10.18
CA VAL A 141 -7.87 8.21 10.58
C VAL A 141 -8.59 8.97 11.70
N GLY A 142 -9.92 9.08 11.63
CA GLY A 142 -10.70 9.77 12.65
C GLY A 142 -10.61 9.10 14.03
N ALA A 143 -10.71 7.78 14.11
CA ALA A 143 -10.52 7.02 15.35
C ALA A 143 -9.08 7.17 15.87
N SER A 144 -8.08 7.12 14.99
CA SER A 144 -6.68 7.31 15.32
C SER A 144 -6.40 8.68 15.94
N LEU A 145 -6.95 9.75 15.35
CA LEU A 145 -6.81 11.12 15.87
C LEU A 145 -7.45 11.28 17.25
N ARG A 146 -8.67 10.78 17.44
CA ARG A 146 -9.36 10.84 18.75
C ARG A 146 -8.61 10.09 19.82
N ALA A 147 -8.10 8.90 19.50
CA ALA A 147 -7.29 8.12 20.42
C ALA A 147 -5.96 8.82 20.76
N ALA A 148 -5.26 9.37 19.77
CA ALA A 148 -4.00 10.09 20.00
C ALA A 148 -4.15 11.33 20.90
N LEU A 149 -5.30 12.00 20.85
CA LEU A 149 -5.60 13.12 21.74
C LEU A 149 -5.86 12.67 23.19
N ARG A 150 -6.49 11.51 23.38
CA ARG A 150 -6.75 10.96 24.73
C ARG A 150 -5.52 10.27 25.35
N HIS A 151 -4.69 9.67 24.50
CA HIS A 151 -3.52 8.88 24.91
C HIS A 151 -2.24 9.43 24.28
N PRO A 152 -1.77 10.61 24.74
CA PRO A 152 -0.61 11.26 24.13
C PRO A 152 0.69 10.46 24.26
N ASP A 153 0.78 9.49 25.12
CA ASP A 153 1.97 8.65 25.32
C ASP A 153 1.99 7.45 24.37
N VAL A 154 0.87 7.09 23.74
CA VAL A 154 0.78 6.01 22.78
C VAL A 154 1.15 6.51 21.38
N ARG A 155 1.96 5.75 20.67
CA ARG A 155 2.40 6.05 19.31
C ARG A 155 1.38 5.53 18.33
N ILE A 156 0.62 6.42 17.68
CA ILE A 156 -0.40 6.01 16.71
C ILE A 156 0.04 6.38 15.31
N LEU A 157 0.04 5.36 14.41
CA LEU A 157 0.31 5.51 13.00
C LEU A 157 -0.92 5.07 12.20
N ASN A 158 -1.31 5.86 11.21
CA ASN A 158 -2.44 5.53 10.34
C ASN A 158 -1.98 5.36 8.89
N CYS A 159 -2.39 4.26 8.27
CA CYS A 159 -2.17 4.01 6.85
C CYS A 159 -3.12 4.87 6.01
N SER A 160 -2.71 6.08 5.74
CA SER A 160 -3.45 7.03 4.92
C SER A 160 -2.50 7.91 4.12
N VAL A 161 -3.06 8.60 3.15
CA VAL A 161 -2.34 9.57 2.34
C VAL A 161 -1.66 10.59 3.24
N ASP A 162 -0.48 11.01 2.86
CA ASP A 162 0.36 11.94 3.59
C ASP A 162 -0.39 13.25 3.89
N MET A 163 -0.97 13.31 5.08
CA MET A 163 -1.60 14.49 5.66
C MET A 163 -0.87 14.80 6.97
N PRO A 164 -0.35 16.00 7.13
CA PRO A 164 0.38 16.38 8.34
C PRO A 164 -0.61 16.52 9.51
N TYR A 165 -0.62 15.55 10.40
CA TYR A 165 -1.31 15.63 11.68
C TYR A 165 -0.27 15.73 12.81
N ALA A 166 -0.46 16.65 13.72
CA ALA A 166 0.46 16.83 14.85
C ALA A 166 0.45 15.66 15.84
N SER A 167 -0.67 14.93 15.95
CA SER A 167 -0.89 13.89 16.97
C SER A 167 -0.63 12.46 16.50
N ILE A 168 -0.67 12.22 15.21
CA ILE A 168 -0.41 10.89 14.62
C ILE A 168 0.59 11.00 13.47
N ARG A 169 1.29 9.89 13.18
CA ARG A 169 2.06 9.77 11.95
C ARG A 169 1.23 9.05 10.92
N THR A 170 1.17 9.57 9.69
CA THR A 170 0.58 8.87 8.55
C THR A 170 1.65 8.15 7.74
N TYR A 171 1.28 7.06 7.11
CA TYR A 171 2.12 6.34 6.16
C TYR A 171 1.26 5.78 5.03
N TYR A 172 1.81 5.72 3.84
CA TYR A 172 1.10 5.17 2.69
C TYR A 172 2.07 4.62 1.65
N SER A 173 1.58 3.78 0.77
CA SER A 173 2.36 3.31 -0.36
C SER A 173 1.94 4.01 -1.65
N ARG A 174 2.86 4.10 -2.60
CA ARG A 174 2.63 4.69 -3.90
C ARG A 174 1.88 3.72 -4.82
N VAL A 175 0.58 3.53 -4.56
CA VAL A 175 -0.28 2.59 -5.31
C VAL A 175 -0.23 2.87 -6.81
N TYR A 176 -0.12 4.13 -7.21
CA TYR A 176 -0.05 4.54 -8.61
C TYR A 176 1.13 3.91 -9.38
N GLU A 177 2.26 3.63 -8.73
CA GLU A 177 3.39 2.95 -9.39
C GLU A 177 3.00 1.52 -9.81
N ALA A 178 2.33 0.79 -8.92
CA ALA A 178 1.80 -0.53 -9.24
C ALA A 178 0.68 -0.46 -10.28
N LYS A 179 -0.16 0.59 -10.23
CA LYS A 179 -1.22 0.80 -11.23
C LYS A 179 -0.68 1.06 -12.63
N PHE A 180 0.42 1.76 -12.75
CA PHE A 180 1.10 1.91 -14.04
C PHE A 180 1.45 0.54 -14.65
N ILE A 181 2.04 -0.34 -13.86
CA ILE A 181 2.42 -1.69 -14.30
C ILE A 181 1.17 -2.53 -14.64
N THR A 182 0.14 -2.50 -13.80
CA THR A 182 -1.09 -3.26 -14.04
C THR A 182 -1.86 -2.72 -15.25
N GLY A 183 -1.76 -1.44 -15.54
CA GLY A 183 -2.29 -0.82 -16.77
C GLY A 183 -1.59 -1.34 -18.02
N ALA A 184 -0.27 -1.43 -17.98
CA ALA A 184 0.53 -2.02 -19.07
C ALA A 184 0.15 -3.49 -19.31
N ILE A 185 0.02 -4.28 -18.25
CA ILE A 185 -0.42 -5.68 -18.33
C ILE A 185 -1.84 -5.76 -18.92
N ALA A 186 -2.75 -4.89 -18.47
CA ALA A 186 -4.12 -4.87 -18.99
C ALA A 186 -4.15 -4.65 -20.51
N ALA A 187 -3.42 -3.67 -21.01
CA ALA A 187 -3.36 -3.37 -22.44
C ALA A 187 -2.66 -4.48 -23.26
N ALA A 188 -1.66 -5.15 -22.67
CA ALA A 188 -0.95 -6.24 -23.34
C ALA A 188 -1.84 -7.48 -23.57
N VAL A 189 -2.82 -7.72 -22.68
CA VAL A 189 -3.71 -8.89 -22.77
C VAL A 189 -5.11 -8.56 -23.31
N ALA A 190 -5.47 -7.28 -23.42
CA ALA A 190 -6.72 -6.86 -24.03
C ALA A 190 -6.72 -7.19 -25.53
N ARG A 191 -7.75 -7.91 -25.98
CA ARG A 191 -7.89 -8.24 -27.42
C ARG A 191 -8.40 -7.06 -28.23
N GLU A 192 -9.12 -6.17 -27.59
CA GLU A 192 -9.64 -4.93 -28.13
C GLU A 192 -8.90 -3.74 -27.55
N ASP A 193 -8.83 -2.64 -28.25
CA ASP A 193 -8.16 -1.42 -27.78
C ASP A 193 -8.95 -0.74 -26.63
N ARG A 194 -9.46 -1.55 -25.68
CA ARG A 194 -10.29 -1.11 -24.56
C ARG A 194 -10.02 -1.86 -23.29
N VAL A 195 -9.86 -1.14 -22.20
CA VAL A 195 -9.72 -1.68 -20.83
C VAL A 195 -10.63 -0.92 -19.87
N GLY A 196 -11.06 -1.57 -18.81
CA GLY A 196 -11.88 -0.99 -17.76
C GLY A 196 -11.09 -0.62 -16.52
N TYR A 197 -11.52 0.41 -15.81
CA TYR A 197 -11.02 0.79 -14.50
C TYR A 197 -12.18 1.05 -13.55
N VAL A 198 -12.24 0.33 -12.43
CA VAL A 198 -13.19 0.60 -11.36
C VAL A 198 -12.52 1.49 -10.33
N ALA A 199 -12.89 2.76 -10.31
CA ALA A 199 -12.49 3.69 -9.26
C ALA A 199 -13.47 3.65 -8.08
N ASP A 200 -13.02 4.00 -6.90
CA ASP A 200 -13.87 4.00 -5.71
C ASP A 200 -14.67 5.30 -5.58
N THR A 201 -14.13 6.25 -4.88
CA THR A 201 -14.71 7.56 -4.64
C THR A 201 -13.69 8.61 -5.09
N PRO A 202 -14.09 9.74 -5.67
CA PRO A 202 -13.17 10.76 -6.16
C PRO A 202 -12.49 11.50 -4.99
N THR A 203 -11.62 10.80 -4.28
CA THR A 203 -10.82 11.33 -3.18
C THR A 203 -9.37 11.54 -3.60
N PHE A 204 -8.60 12.22 -2.76
CA PHE A 204 -7.18 12.45 -3.00
C PHE A 204 -6.43 11.13 -3.26
N GLY A 205 -5.57 11.11 -4.27
CA GLY A 205 -4.78 9.94 -4.67
C GLY A 205 -5.46 9.05 -5.71
N VAL A 206 -6.79 8.94 -5.75
CA VAL A 206 -7.51 8.12 -6.74
C VAL A 206 -7.26 8.58 -8.18
N PRO A 207 -7.28 9.88 -8.52
CA PRO A 207 -6.92 10.34 -9.85
C PRO A 207 -5.50 9.96 -10.28
N ALA A 208 -4.53 9.94 -9.35
CA ALA A 208 -3.17 9.51 -9.65
C ALA A 208 -3.12 8.02 -10.04
N ASN A 209 -3.87 7.16 -9.36
CA ASN A 209 -3.97 5.74 -9.69
C ASN A 209 -4.59 5.51 -11.07
N ILE A 210 -5.70 6.23 -11.38
CA ILE A 210 -6.37 6.16 -12.69
C ILE A 210 -5.42 6.61 -13.80
N ASN A 211 -4.76 7.74 -13.63
CA ASN A 211 -3.84 8.30 -14.61
C ASN A 211 -2.63 7.40 -14.83
N ALA A 212 -2.05 6.87 -13.77
CA ALA A 212 -0.93 5.93 -13.87
C ALA A 212 -1.31 4.65 -14.62
N PHE A 213 -2.47 4.07 -14.32
CA PHE A 213 -2.99 2.92 -15.08
C PHE A 213 -3.16 3.25 -16.57
N ALA A 214 -3.76 4.40 -16.87
CA ALA A 214 -3.97 4.84 -18.26
C ALA A 214 -2.64 5.09 -18.99
N LEU A 215 -1.64 5.67 -18.33
CA LEU A 215 -0.30 5.87 -18.89
C LEU A 215 0.38 4.53 -19.18
N GLY A 216 0.35 3.59 -18.22
CA GLY A 216 0.89 2.26 -18.42
C GLY A 216 0.20 1.50 -19.56
N ALA A 217 -1.11 1.59 -19.65
CA ALA A 217 -1.88 0.99 -20.73
C ALA A 217 -1.50 1.59 -22.10
N ARG A 218 -1.40 2.91 -22.20
CA ARG A 218 -1.03 3.61 -23.45
C ARG A 218 0.42 3.39 -23.85
N MET A 219 1.31 3.12 -22.92
CA MET A 219 2.69 2.77 -23.19
C MET A 219 2.77 1.50 -24.05
N VAL A 220 1.93 0.51 -23.75
CA VAL A 220 1.89 -0.78 -24.48
C VAL A 220 1.02 -0.70 -25.73
N ASN A 221 -0.12 -0.03 -25.64
CA ASN A 221 -1.04 0.16 -26.76
C ASN A 221 -1.46 1.64 -26.85
N PRO A 222 -0.83 2.43 -27.75
CA PRO A 222 -1.13 3.86 -27.87
C PRO A 222 -2.60 4.18 -28.24
N ARG A 223 -3.34 3.20 -28.80
CA ARG A 223 -4.75 3.37 -29.17
C ARG A 223 -5.72 2.98 -28.06
N VAL A 224 -5.23 2.39 -26.98
CA VAL A 224 -6.09 1.91 -25.91
C VAL A 224 -6.97 3.03 -25.32
N LYS A 225 -8.23 2.71 -25.12
CA LYS A 225 -9.20 3.54 -24.40
C LYS A 225 -9.45 2.95 -23.03
N VAL A 226 -9.24 3.75 -22.00
CA VAL A 226 -9.55 3.38 -20.62
C VAL A 226 -10.95 3.88 -20.30
N SER A 227 -11.88 2.95 -20.06
CA SER A 227 -13.23 3.26 -19.61
C SER A 227 -13.27 3.26 -18.08
N LEU A 228 -13.82 4.32 -17.49
CA LEU A 228 -13.88 4.50 -16.05
C LEU A 228 -15.33 4.25 -15.56
N GLN A 229 -15.43 3.49 -14.47
CA GLN A 229 -16.65 3.35 -13.68
C GLN A 229 -16.37 3.66 -12.22
N TRP A 230 -17.30 4.32 -11.55
CA TRP A 230 -17.20 4.66 -10.15
C TRP A 230 -18.04 3.70 -9.31
N SER A 231 -17.44 3.00 -8.38
CA SER A 231 -18.12 2.05 -7.51
C SER A 231 -19.01 2.70 -6.45
N CYS A 232 -18.84 3.99 -6.21
CA CYS A 232 -19.71 4.79 -5.35
C CYS A 232 -21.04 5.18 -6.03
N LEU A 233 -21.14 5.00 -7.35
CA LEU A 233 -22.40 5.23 -8.09
C LEU A 233 -23.27 3.96 -8.10
N PRO A 234 -24.60 4.11 -8.25
CA PRO A 234 -25.49 2.96 -8.37
C PRO A 234 -25.14 2.07 -9.56
N GLY A 235 -25.31 0.75 -9.40
CA GLY A 235 -25.09 -0.25 -10.43
C GLY A 235 -23.88 -1.14 -10.17
N ASP A 236 -23.69 -2.13 -11.06
CA ASP A 236 -22.53 -3.01 -11.04
C ASP A 236 -21.52 -2.57 -12.13
N PRO A 237 -20.34 -2.05 -11.74
CA PRO A 237 -19.31 -1.61 -12.69
C PRO A 237 -18.87 -2.74 -13.64
N ILE A 238 -18.82 -3.98 -13.16
CA ILE A 238 -18.38 -5.12 -13.97
C ILE A 238 -19.39 -5.42 -15.06
N GLN A 239 -20.67 -5.44 -14.73
CA GLN A 239 -21.74 -5.62 -15.73
C GLN A 239 -21.76 -4.46 -16.74
N ALA A 240 -21.50 -3.21 -16.30
CA ALA A 240 -21.42 -2.07 -17.18
C ALA A 240 -20.27 -2.22 -18.21
N PHE A 241 -19.13 -2.74 -17.81
CA PHE A 241 -18.02 -3.04 -18.72
C PHE A 241 -18.34 -4.22 -19.66
N GLN A 242 -18.96 -5.28 -19.16
CA GLN A 242 -19.39 -6.41 -20.01
C GLN A 242 -20.34 -5.99 -21.12
N LYS A 243 -21.31 -5.12 -20.81
CA LYS A 243 -22.24 -4.56 -21.82
C LYS A 243 -21.51 -3.73 -22.89
N GLN A 244 -20.34 -3.19 -22.59
CA GLN A 244 -19.49 -2.46 -23.52
C GLN A 244 -18.50 -3.36 -24.25
N GLY A 245 -18.50 -4.68 -24.01
CA GLY A 245 -17.53 -5.62 -24.57
C GLY A 245 -16.14 -5.53 -23.93
N ILE A 246 -15.99 -4.84 -22.80
CA ILE A 246 -14.70 -4.71 -22.11
C ILE A 246 -14.51 -5.93 -21.18
N THR A 247 -13.44 -6.67 -21.43
CA THR A 247 -13.17 -7.91 -20.72
C THR A 247 -11.97 -7.85 -19.78
N VAL A 248 -11.08 -6.85 -19.92
CA VAL A 248 -9.92 -6.66 -19.04
C VAL A 248 -10.15 -5.44 -18.18
N ILE A 249 -10.12 -5.62 -16.87
CA ILE A 249 -10.60 -4.63 -15.90
C ILE A 249 -9.63 -4.53 -14.72
N SER A 250 -9.29 -3.30 -14.33
CA SER A 250 -8.69 -3.01 -13.03
C SER A 250 -9.79 -2.97 -11.97
N GLY A 251 -9.63 -3.73 -10.90
CA GLY A 251 -10.50 -3.71 -9.73
C GLY A 251 -10.36 -2.44 -8.91
N ARG A 252 -11.11 -2.38 -7.83
CA ARG A 252 -11.13 -1.26 -6.87
C ARG A 252 -9.80 -1.11 -6.15
N ASP A 253 -9.49 0.10 -5.74
CA ASP A 253 -8.27 0.46 -5.00
C ASP A 253 -8.49 0.55 -3.48
N THR A 254 -9.60 0.01 -2.99
CA THR A 254 -9.90 -0.08 -1.56
C THR A 254 -10.39 -1.48 -1.22
N PRO A 255 -10.18 -1.92 0.03
CA PRO A 255 -10.70 -3.19 0.51
C PRO A 255 -12.21 -3.29 0.32
N THR A 256 -12.67 -4.39 -0.25
CA THR A 256 -14.10 -4.65 -0.45
C THR A 256 -14.59 -5.75 0.47
N PRO A 257 -15.78 -5.58 1.11
CA PRO A 257 -16.25 -6.57 2.08
C PRO A 257 -16.62 -7.94 1.49
N PHE A 258 -16.87 -8.03 0.19
CA PHE A 258 -17.52 -9.19 -0.40
C PHE A 258 -16.71 -9.92 -1.49
N ARG A 259 -15.53 -9.39 -1.90
CA ARG A 259 -14.72 -9.97 -2.96
C ARG A 259 -13.23 -9.73 -2.71
N PRO A 260 -12.60 -10.45 -1.79
CA PRO A 260 -11.24 -10.19 -1.33
C PRO A 260 -10.17 -10.35 -2.44
N ALA A 261 -10.39 -11.24 -3.37
CA ALA A 261 -9.37 -11.63 -4.36
C ALA A 261 -9.09 -10.60 -5.46
N ARG A 262 -9.83 -9.47 -5.52
CA ARG A 262 -9.75 -8.53 -6.64
C ARG A 262 -9.50 -7.09 -6.27
N GLU A 263 -9.17 -6.86 -5.01
CA GLU A 263 -8.73 -5.56 -4.54
C GLU A 263 -7.41 -5.19 -5.22
N PHE A 264 -7.31 -3.97 -5.72
CA PHE A 264 -6.13 -3.42 -6.39
C PHE A 264 -5.70 -4.14 -7.69
N GLY A 265 -6.19 -5.35 -7.94
CA GLY A 265 -5.76 -6.23 -9.01
C GLY A 265 -6.38 -5.92 -10.36
N THR A 266 -5.77 -6.47 -11.40
CA THR A 266 -6.29 -6.49 -12.78
C THR A 266 -6.67 -7.91 -13.14
N PHE A 267 -7.83 -8.08 -13.74
CA PHE A 267 -8.38 -9.38 -14.10
C PHE A 267 -9.02 -9.35 -15.50
N ARG A 268 -9.22 -10.53 -16.07
CA ARG A 268 -9.93 -10.72 -17.33
C ARG A 268 -11.19 -11.55 -17.11
N ILE A 269 -12.26 -11.16 -17.79
CA ILE A 269 -13.49 -11.95 -17.89
C ILE A 269 -13.35 -12.90 -19.09
N SER A 270 -13.43 -14.20 -18.84
CA SER A 270 -13.45 -15.22 -19.91
C SER A 270 -14.80 -15.22 -20.65
N PRO A 271 -14.88 -15.82 -21.84
CA PRO A 271 -16.15 -15.96 -22.57
C PRO A 271 -17.25 -16.65 -21.75
N GLY A 272 -16.89 -17.54 -20.83
CA GLY A 272 -17.81 -18.21 -19.90
C GLY A 272 -18.16 -17.40 -18.65
N GLY A 273 -17.74 -16.12 -18.56
CA GLY A 273 -18.02 -15.26 -17.41
C GLY A 273 -17.08 -15.47 -16.21
N THR A 274 -16.15 -16.41 -16.27
CA THR A 274 -15.18 -16.65 -15.21
C THR A 274 -14.18 -15.50 -15.16
N LEU A 275 -13.88 -15.04 -13.95
CA LEU A 275 -12.90 -13.98 -13.71
C LEU A 275 -11.52 -14.63 -13.48
N MET A 276 -10.55 -14.22 -14.30
CA MET A 276 -9.16 -14.70 -14.25
C MET A 276 -8.27 -13.55 -13.79
N ASP A 277 -7.61 -13.71 -12.65
CA ASP A 277 -6.68 -12.71 -12.14
C ASP A 277 -5.41 -12.68 -13.01
N LEU A 278 -4.98 -11.48 -13.39
CA LEU A 278 -3.81 -11.24 -14.23
C LEU A 278 -2.62 -10.74 -13.42
N ALA A 279 -2.84 -9.77 -12.57
CA ALA A 279 -1.84 -9.20 -11.68
C ALA A 279 -2.50 -8.49 -10.51
N SER A 280 -1.86 -8.52 -9.35
CA SER A 280 -2.25 -7.75 -8.18
C SER A 280 -1.01 -7.14 -7.53
N PRO A 281 -1.05 -5.87 -7.11
CA PRO A 281 0.01 -5.29 -6.31
C PRO A 281 0.15 -6.04 -4.99
N PHE A 282 1.38 -6.16 -4.54
CA PHE A 282 1.72 -6.70 -3.24
C PHE A 282 2.63 -5.72 -2.51
N TRP A 283 2.25 -5.35 -1.28
CA TRP A 283 3.04 -4.46 -0.43
C TRP A 283 3.76 -5.23 0.65
N HIS A 284 5.06 -5.04 0.73
CA HIS A 284 5.90 -5.63 1.77
C HIS A 284 5.95 -4.71 2.99
N TRP A 285 4.86 -4.64 3.74
CA TRP A 285 4.73 -3.77 4.92
C TRP A 285 5.73 -4.10 6.03
N GLY A 286 6.20 -5.35 6.10
CA GLY A 286 7.09 -5.81 7.17
C GLY A 286 8.35 -4.97 7.29
N GLN A 287 8.99 -4.62 6.19
CA GLN A 287 10.18 -3.78 6.21
C GLN A 287 9.90 -2.36 6.75
N PHE A 288 8.75 -1.79 6.40
CA PHE A 288 8.33 -0.50 6.94
C PHE A 288 8.10 -0.59 8.45
N TYR A 289 7.33 -1.57 8.90
CA TYR A 289 7.05 -1.78 10.32
C TYR A 289 8.32 -2.04 11.12
N GLU A 290 9.22 -2.87 10.58
CA GLU A 290 10.52 -3.15 11.20
C GLU A 290 11.32 -1.86 11.41
N ASN A 291 11.42 -1.00 10.39
CA ASN A 291 12.15 0.27 10.50
C ASN A 291 11.53 1.20 11.55
N VAL A 292 10.20 1.28 11.61
CA VAL A 292 9.48 2.11 12.59
C VAL A 292 9.71 1.58 14.00
N VAL A 293 9.52 0.28 14.22
CA VAL A 293 9.70 -0.35 15.53
C VAL A 293 11.14 -0.24 16.01
N ARG A 294 12.11 -0.48 15.13
CA ARG A 294 13.53 -0.29 15.42
C ARG A 294 13.83 1.15 15.85
N THR A 295 13.29 2.13 15.14
CA THR A 295 13.44 3.55 15.50
C THR A 295 12.91 3.85 16.90
N VAL A 296 11.82 3.19 17.32
CA VAL A 296 11.27 3.35 18.68
C VAL A 296 12.15 2.69 19.71
N LEU A 297 12.59 1.44 19.47
CA LEU A 297 13.46 0.69 20.37
C LEU A 297 14.81 1.40 20.57
N ASP A 298 15.34 2.03 19.52
CA ASP A 298 16.60 2.79 19.56
C ASP A 298 16.43 4.21 20.16
N GLY A 299 15.25 4.55 20.70
CA GLY A 299 14.95 5.87 21.28
C GLY A 299 14.89 7.03 20.27
N GLY A 300 14.91 6.72 18.98
CA GLY A 300 14.91 7.72 17.88
C GLY A 300 13.55 8.25 17.49
N TRP A 301 12.46 7.77 18.12
CA TRP A 301 11.12 8.22 17.79
C TRP A 301 10.90 9.69 18.16
N THR A 302 10.50 10.49 17.18
CA THR A 302 10.05 11.87 17.39
C THR A 302 8.67 12.04 16.78
N ARG A 303 7.77 12.79 17.43
CA ARG A 303 6.41 13.04 16.90
C ARG A 303 6.43 13.88 15.61
N ASP A 304 7.43 14.75 15.45
CA ASP A 304 7.46 15.80 14.44
C ASP A 304 8.06 15.41 13.09
N LYS A 305 8.31 14.14 12.85
CA LYS A 305 8.81 13.69 11.53
C LYS A 305 7.69 13.03 10.74
N SER A 306 7.04 13.83 9.89
CA SER A 306 6.44 13.32 8.65
C SER A 306 7.56 12.65 7.86
N GLY A 307 7.50 11.34 7.75
CA GLY A 307 8.43 10.54 6.96
C GLY A 307 7.94 10.37 5.55
#